data_36d5c220cfb7df0f759ecc5c408edd77
#
_entry.id   36d5c220cfb7df0f759ecc5c408edd77
#
_cell.length_a   1.000
_cell.length_b   1.000
_cell.length_c   1.000
_cell.angle_alpha   90.00
_cell.angle_beta   90.00
_cell.angle_gamma   90.00
#
_symmetry.space_group_name_H-M   'P 1'
#
loop_
_entity.id
_entity.type
_entity.pdbx_description
1 polymer ?
#
loop_
_entity_poly.entity_id
_entity_poly.type
_entity_poly.pdbx_seq_one_letter_code
_entity_poly.pdbx_strand_id
1 'polypeptide(L)'
;MASEYYKFVGEYYDTDSGDFDSRYWENPILQKIRQDFREHTKLLKFNSALEIGCGTGLDMAHFCSIFPEKTFFGMDLSSSMVDISNARLEKGKIKNGKVYLGGADDIKKVFPKKKFDLIYVYFGALNTVEDLKKTADIIYDSLDTDGHLVLSFVNKHYLFEVFYNL
;
A
#
# COMPACT_ATOMS: atom_id res chain seq x y z
N MET A 1 -6.39 7.57 19.02
CA MET A 1 -4.90 7.47 19.09
C MET A 1 -4.55 6.16 18.41
N ALA A 2 -3.50 6.14 17.57
CA ALA A 2 -2.99 4.88 17.02
C ALA A 2 -2.60 3.98 18.21
N SER A 3 -2.76 2.65 18.06
CA SER A 3 -2.31 1.73 19.10
C SER A 3 -0.79 1.81 19.24
N GLU A 4 -0.26 1.40 20.38
CA GLU A 4 1.19 1.34 20.62
C GLU A 4 1.87 0.42 19.60
N TYR A 5 1.18 -0.63 19.18
CA TYR A 5 1.64 -1.55 18.15
C TYR A 5 1.81 -0.86 16.78
N TYR A 6 0.84 -0.09 16.30
CA TYR A 6 0.96 0.62 15.03
C TYR A 6 2.04 1.69 15.05
N LYS A 7 2.28 2.31 16.22
CA LYS A 7 3.43 3.21 16.41
C LYS A 7 4.74 2.44 16.24
N PHE A 8 4.87 1.29 16.87
CA PHE A 8 6.05 0.42 16.73
C PHE A 8 6.29 -0.01 15.27
N VAL A 9 5.24 -0.43 14.56
CA VAL A 9 5.34 -0.80 13.13
C VAL A 9 5.81 0.40 12.30
N GLY A 10 5.26 1.59 12.52
CA GLY A 10 5.69 2.81 11.83
C GLY A 10 7.17 3.13 12.06
N GLU A 11 7.62 3.11 13.32
CA GLU A 11 9.02 3.36 13.71
C GLU A 11 9.99 2.32 13.11
N TYR A 12 9.57 1.04 13.03
CA TYR A 12 10.35 0.01 12.36
C TYR A 12 10.60 0.36 10.88
N TYR A 13 9.55 0.71 10.14
CA TYR A 13 9.68 1.08 8.73
C TYR A 13 10.32 2.47 8.52
N ASP A 14 10.26 3.38 9.49
CA ASP A 14 11.03 4.63 9.45
C ASP A 14 12.54 4.33 9.41
N THR A 15 12.99 3.36 10.21
CA THR A 15 14.41 2.93 10.25
C THR A 15 14.80 2.21 8.95
N ASP A 16 13.87 1.44 8.36
CA ASP A 16 14.09 0.59 7.19
C ASP A 16 14.00 1.35 5.85
N SER A 17 13.49 2.58 5.88
CA SER A 17 13.11 3.35 4.68
C SER A 17 14.27 3.69 3.74
N GLY A 18 15.49 3.85 4.28
CA GLY A 18 16.67 4.28 3.51
C GLY A 18 17.09 3.31 2.41
N ASP A 19 17.06 2.01 2.70
CA ASP A 19 17.47 0.94 1.79
C ASP A 19 16.29 0.14 1.21
N PHE A 20 15.07 0.59 1.47
CA PHE A 20 13.86 -0.16 1.10
C PHE A 20 13.77 -0.47 -0.40
N ASP A 21 14.05 0.51 -1.24
CA ASP A 21 13.96 0.36 -2.69
C ASP A 21 15.10 -0.48 -3.27
N SER A 22 16.30 -0.46 -2.68
CA SER A 22 17.45 -1.24 -3.19
C SER A 22 17.15 -2.73 -3.19
N ARG A 23 16.50 -3.23 -2.15
CA ARG A 23 16.07 -4.64 -2.06
C ARG A 23 15.15 -5.06 -3.20
N TYR A 24 14.28 -4.15 -3.64
CA TYR A 24 13.43 -4.40 -4.81
C TYR A 24 14.25 -4.43 -6.10
N TRP A 25 15.14 -3.45 -6.30
CA TRP A 25 15.93 -3.36 -7.54
C TRP A 25 16.95 -4.48 -7.68
N GLU A 26 17.42 -5.03 -6.57
CA GLU A 26 18.38 -6.15 -6.54
C GLU A 26 17.71 -7.54 -6.62
N ASN A 27 16.39 -7.62 -6.47
CA ASN A 27 15.66 -8.89 -6.43
C ASN A 27 14.72 -9.06 -7.64
N PRO A 28 15.12 -9.86 -8.65
CA PRO A 28 14.30 -10.07 -9.85
C PRO A 28 12.97 -10.77 -9.59
N ILE A 29 12.88 -11.56 -8.50
CA ILE A 29 11.62 -12.22 -8.11
C ILE A 29 10.62 -11.17 -7.61
N LEU A 30 11.05 -10.26 -6.74
CA LEU A 30 10.19 -9.17 -6.26
C LEU A 30 9.76 -8.25 -7.42
N GLN A 31 10.65 -7.98 -8.37
CA GLN A 31 10.31 -7.20 -9.58
C GLN A 31 9.22 -7.91 -10.40
N LYS A 32 9.36 -9.23 -10.60
CA LYS A 32 8.37 -10.01 -11.35
C LYS A 32 7.01 -10.03 -10.64
N ILE A 33 6.98 -10.28 -9.32
CA ILE A 33 5.76 -10.27 -8.50
C ILE A 33 5.07 -8.91 -8.60
N ARG A 34 5.83 -7.82 -8.45
CA ARG A 34 5.28 -6.45 -8.57
C ARG A 34 4.70 -6.18 -9.95
N GLN A 35 5.41 -6.61 -11.00
CA GLN A 35 4.92 -6.49 -12.36
C GLN A 35 3.59 -7.23 -12.54
N ASP A 36 3.48 -8.45 -12.05
CA ASP A 36 2.25 -9.24 -12.15
C ASP A 36 1.09 -8.58 -11.40
N PHE A 37 1.31 -8.04 -10.19
CA PHE A 37 0.30 -7.26 -9.48
C PHE A 37 -0.17 -6.04 -10.29
N ARG A 38 0.77 -5.29 -10.87
CA ARG A 38 0.46 -4.12 -11.70
C ARG A 38 -0.35 -4.49 -12.94
N GLU A 39 0.04 -5.56 -13.64
CA GLU A 39 -0.67 -6.02 -14.84
C GLU A 39 -2.13 -6.42 -14.51
N HIS A 40 -2.36 -7.17 -13.44
CA HIS A 40 -3.72 -7.53 -13.02
C HIS A 40 -4.54 -6.30 -12.63
N THR A 41 -3.96 -5.38 -11.86
CA THR A 41 -4.65 -4.16 -11.41
C THR A 41 -5.02 -3.24 -12.57
N LYS A 42 -4.18 -3.14 -13.60
CA LYS A 42 -4.47 -2.34 -14.81
C LYS A 42 -5.70 -2.79 -15.59
N LEU A 43 -6.10 -4.05 -15.44
CA LEU A 43 -7.28 -4.59 -16.13
C LEU A 43 -8.60 -4.17 -15.47
N LEU A 44 -8.56 -3.63 -14.26
CA LEU A 44 -9.75 -3.24 -13.51
C LEU A 44 -10.24 -1.85 -13.96
N LYS A 45 -11.55 -1.66 -13.85
CA LYS A 45 -12.19 -0.37 -14.14
C LYS A 45 -12.28 0.44 -12.85
N PHE A 46 -11.63 1.58 -12.79
CA PHE A 46 -11.68 2.50 -11.66
C PHE A 46 -11.33 3.92 -12.10
N ASN A 47 -11.70 4.92 -11.31
CA ASN A 47 -11.33 6.33 -11.46
C ASN A 47 -10.55 6.82 -10.24
N SER A 48 -10.85 6.28 -9.06
CA SER A 48 -10.17 6.62 -7.81
C SER A 48 -9.64 5.35 -7.14
N ALA A 49 -8.38 5.38 -6.72
CA ALA A 49 -7.74 4.26 -6.05
C ALA A 49 -7.10 4.66 -4.72
N LEU A 50 -7.11 3.74 -3.76
CA LEU A 50 -6.38 3.82 -2.50
C LEU A 50 -5.38 2.68 -2.40
N GLU A 51 -4.10 3.00 -2.20
CA GLU A 51 -3.05 2.05 -1.83
C GLU A 51 -2.86 2.08 -0.31
N ILE A 52 -2.97 0.92 0.34
CA ILE A 52 -2.71 0.77 1.78
C ILE A 52 -1.33 0.13 1.95
N GLY A 53 -0.47 0.75 2.77
CA GLY A 53 0.93 0.35 2.91
C GLY A 53 1.74 0.66 1.64
N CYS A 54 1.64 1.89 1.16
CA CYS A 54 2.26 2.28 -0.12
C CYS A 54 3.80 2.36 -0.09
N GLY A 55 4.40 2.27 1.10
CA GLY A 55 5.85 2.36 1.29
C GLY A 55 6.43 3.62 0.64
N THR A 56 7.50 3.46 -0.10
CA THR A 56 8.18 4.54 -0.84
C THR A 56 7.42 5.03 -2.09
N GLY A 57 6.22 4.51 -2.36
CA GLY A 57 5.34 4.96 -3.44
C GLY A 57 5.71 4.47 -4.84
N LEU A 58 6.43 3.35 -4.97
CA LEU A 58 6.82 2.79 -6.27
C LEU A 58 5.62 2.44 -7.16
N ASP A 59 4.59 1.81 -6.57
CA ASP A 59 3.40 1.40 -7.32
C ASP A 59 2.49 2.58 -7.58
N MET A 60 2.33 3.45 -6.59
CA MET A 60 1.56 4.67 -6.73
C MET A 60 2.10 5.58 -7.83
N ALA A 61 3.42 5.86 -7.85
CA ALA A 61 4.03 6.67 -8.89
C ALA A 61 3.88 6.02 -10.28
N HIS A 62 3.99 4.70 -10.37
CA HIS A 62 3.76 3.96 -11.61
C HIS A 62 2.33 4.16 -12.13
N PHE A 63 1.31 3.90 -11.28
CA PHE A 63 -0.09 4.02 -11.69
C PHE A 63 -0.49 5.46 -12.00
N CYS A 64 -0.04 6.42 -11.21
CA CYS A 64 -0.27 7.84 -11.49
C CYS A 64 0.27 8.25 -12.87
N SER A 65 1.43 7.70 -13.26
CA SER A 65 2.07 8.05 -14.53
C SER A 65 1.35 7.45 -15.75
N ILE A 66 0.82 6.23 -15.62
CA ILE A 66 0.13 5.55 -16.74
C ILE A 66 -1.36 5.89 -16.84
N PHE A 67 -1.94 6.45 -15.78
CA PHE A 67 -3.36 6.87 -15.71
C PHE A 67 -3.47 8.32 -15.23
N PRO A 68 -3.02 9.31 -16.01
CA PRO A 68 -3.00 10.71 -15.58
C PRO A 68 -4.40 11.31 -15.32
N GLU A 69 -5.44 10.69 -15.87
CA GLU A 69 -6.86 11.09 -15.70
C GLU A 69 -7.48 10.54 -14.41
N LYS A 70 -6.85 9.58 -13.75
CA LYS A 70 -7.36 8.96 -12.51
C LYS A 70 -6.75 9.60 -11.28
N THR A 71 -7.37 9.40 -10.13
CA THR A 71 -6.89 9.95 -8.85
C THR A 71 -6.42 8.83 -7.93
N PHE A 72 -5.23 9.00 -7.36
CA PHE A 72 -4.61 8.00 -6.48
C PHE A 72 -4.35 8.58 -5.10
N PHE A 73 -4.60 7.77 -4.09
CA PHE A 73 -4.32 8.05 -2.70
C PHE A 73 -3.47 6.91 -2.15
N GLY A 74 -2.47 7.26 -1.35
CA GLY A 74 -1.65 6.29 -0.62
C GLY A 74 -1.76 6.52 0.88
N MET A 75 -1.60 5.46 1.66
CA MET A 75 -1.44 5.54 3.10
C MET A 75 -0.29 4.64 3.54
N ASP A 76 0.50 5.12 4.49
CA ASP A 76 1.52 4.32 5.17
C ASP A 76 1.63 4.71 6.64
N LEU A 77 2.00 3.76 7.50
CA LEU A 77 2.20 3.97 8.94
C LEU A 77 3.53 4.70 9.24
N SER A 78 4.52 4.59 8.35
CA SER A 78 5.83 5.21 8.48
C SER A 78 5.81 6.63 7.92
N SER A 79 6.20 7.59 8.74
CA SER A 79 6.33 8.99 8.32
C SER A 79 7.43 9.16 7.26
N SER A 80 8.53 8.43 7.38
CA SER A 80 9.63 8.43 6.41
C SER A 80 9.18 7.90 5.05
N MET A 81 8.37 6.82 5.02
CA MET A 81 7.80 6.29 3.78
C MET A 81 6.87 7.30 3.10
N VAL A 82 6.02 7.96 3.89
CA VAL A 82 5.12 9.02 3.39
C VAL A 82 5.91 10.16 2.76
N ASP A 83 6.98 10.62 3.42
CA ASP A 83 7.82 11.71 2.92
C ASP A 83 8.54 11.30 1.63
N ILE A 84 9.15 10.12 1.58
CA ILE A 84 9.82 9.58 0.39
C ILE A 84 8.82 9.44 -0.78
N SER A 85 7.62 8.93 -0.50
CA SER A 85 6.59 8.75 -1.51
C SER A 85 6.11 10.09 -2.08
N ASN A 86 5.81 11.07 -1.23
CA ASN A 86 5.41 12.41 -1.69
C ASN A 86 6.55 13.11 -2.45
N ALA A 87 7.80 13.01 -2.00
CA ALA A 87 8.95 13.52 -2.71
C ALA A 87 9.14 12.86 -4.09
N ARG A 88 8.86 11.55 -4.20
CA ARG A 88 8.84 10.83 -5.49
C ARG A 88 7.80 11.39 -6.45
N LEU A 89 6.58 11.62 -5.97
CA LEU A 89 5.51 12.22 -6.78
C LEU A 89 5.88 13.62 -7.24
N GLU A 90 6.44 14.44 -6.36
CA GLU A 90 6.88 15.80 -6.68
C GLU A 90 8.01 15.80 -7.72
N LYS A 91 9.05 15.00 -7.52
CA LYS A 91 10.16 14.82 -8.48
C LYS A 91 9.66 14.35 -9.84
N GLY A 92 8.67 13.46 -9.87
CA GLY A 92 8.01 12.98 -11.08
C GLY A 92 7.02 13.98 -11.68
N LYS A 93 6.79 15.15 -11.06
CA LYS A 93 5.75 16.13 -11.44
C LYS A 93 4.35 15.52 -11.52
N ILE A 94 4.09 14.49 -10.72
CA ILE A 94 2.82 13.76 -10.64
C ILE A 94 1.85 14.56 -9.79
N LYS A 95 0.70 14.92 -10.33
CA LYS A 95 -0.30 15.77 -9.67
C LYS A 95 -1.58 15.05 -9.26
N ASN A 96 -1.77 13.84 -9.75
CA ASN A 96 -2.97 13.02 -9.54
C ASN A 96 -2.81 11.98 -8.41
N GLY A 97 -1.72 12.09 -7.62
CA GLY A 97 -1.43 11.23 -6.48
C GLY A 97 -1.13 12.04 -5.21
N LYS A 98 -1.51 11.48 -4.04
CA LYS A 98 -1.15 12.04 -2.73
C LYS A 98 -1.08 10.95 -1.68
N VAL A 99 -0.08 11.03 -0.80
CA VAL A 99 0.15 10.05 0.28
C VAL A 99 -0.09 10.70 1.65
N TYR A 100 -0.69 9.93 2.55
CA TYR A 100 -1.08 10.34 3.89
C TYR A 100 -0.51 9.39 4.94
N LEU A 101 -0.19 9.92 6.10
CA LEU A 101 0.21 9.13 7.25
C LEU A 101 -1.01 8.43 7.87
N GLY A 102 -0.90 7.12 8.06
CA GLY A 102 -1.92 6.29 8.69
C GLY A 102 -1.98 4.88 8.11
N GLY A 103 -2.57 3.97 8.85
CA GLY A 103 -2.81 2.60 8.43
C GLY A 103 -4.23 2.37 7.91
N ALA A 104 -4.55 1.10 7.62
CA ALA A 104 -5.88 0.70 7.14
C ALA A 104 -7.00 1.11 8.12
N ASP A 105 -6.73 1.09 9.42
CA ASP A 105 -7.69 1.48 10.46
C ASP A 105 -7.98 2.99 10.49
N ASP A 106 -7.12 3.82 9.87
CA ASP A 106 -7.30 5.28 9.81
C ASP A 106 -8.05 5.74 8.56
N ILE A 107 -8.44 4.85 7.64
CA ILE A 107 -9.08 5.24 6.35
C ILE A 107 -10.27 6.18 6.59
N LYS A 108 -11.17 5.83 7.52
CA LYS A 108 -12.35 6.65 7.81
C LYS A 108 -12.02 7.99 8.47
N LYS A 109 -10.90 8.10 9.15
CA LYS A 109 -10.40 9.34 9.76
C LYS A 109 -9.80 10.26 8.70
N VAL A 110 -8.99 9.70 7.78
CA VAL A 110 -8.32 10.45 6.71
C VAL A 110 -9.31 10.79 5.59
N PHE A 111 -10.25 9.88 5.30
CA PHE A 111 -11.24 9.99 4.22
C PHE A 111 -12.67 9.74 4.73
N PRO A 112 -13.25 10.59 5.58
CA PRO A 112 -14.47 10.29 6.34
C PRO A 112 -15.72 10.02 5.50
N LYS A 113 -15.77 10.51 4.26
CA LYS A 113 -16.94 10.33 3.38
C LYS A 113 -16.57 9.81 1.99
N LYS A 114 -15.28 9.56 1.77
CA LYS A 114 -14.80 9.12 0.46
C LYS A 114 -14.98 7.61 0.31
N LYS A 115 -15.41 7.23 -0.89
CA LYS A 115 -15.39 5.87 -1.39
C LYS A 115 -14.35 5.76 -2.50
N PHE A 116 -13.84 4.57 -2.71
CA PHE A 116 -12.85 4.27 -3.72
C PHE A 116 -13.35 3.19 -4.65
N ASP A 117 -13.13 3.36 -5.95
CA ASP A 117 -13.45 2.34 -6.94
C ASP A 117 -12.47 1.17 -6.89
N LEU A 118 -11.25 1.43 -6.38
CA LEU A 118 -10.22 0.44 -6.19
C LEU A 118 -9.51 0.68 -4.85
N ILE A 119 -9.39 -0.39 -4.05
CA ILE A 119 -8.44 -0.45 -2.94
C ILE A 119 -7.45 -1.57 -3.23
N TYR A 120 -6.15 -1.29 -3.15
CA TYR A 120 -5.14 -2.32 -3.34
C TYR A 120 -4.07 -2.30 -2.24
N VAL A 121 -3.59 -3.50 -1.92
CA VAL A 121 -2.60 -3.74 -0.86
C VAL A 121 -1.61 -4.76 -1.36
N TYR A 122 -0.40 -4.31 -1.65
CA TYR A 122 0.66 -5.16 -2.15
C TYR A 122 1.63 -5.59 -1.04
N PHE A 123 2.33 -6.68 -1.28
CA PHE A 123 3.39 -7.20 -0.42
C PHE A 123 3.01 -7.40 1.05
N GLY A 124 1.73 -7.70 1.30
CA GLY A 124 1.27 -8.15 2.61
C GLY A 124 1.21 -7.06 3.69
N ALA A 125 1.02 -5.79 3.34
CA ALA A 125 0.91 -4.73 4.35
C ALA A 125 -0.20 -5.00 5.39
N LEU A 126 -1.26 -5.74 5.03
CA LEU A 126 -2.29 -6.17 6.00
C LEU A 126 -1.84 -7.29 6.95
N ASN A 127 -0.69 -7.90 6.77
CA ASN A 127 -0.14 -8.83 7.76
C ASN A 127 0.27 -8.13 9.07
N THR A 128 0.37 -6.80 9.07
CA THR A 128 0.71 -5.99 10.23
C THR A 128 -0.51 -5.37 10.94
N VAL A 129 -1.73 -5.74 10.60
CA VAL A 129 -2.91 -5.22 11.30
C VAL A 129 -3.22 -6.03 12.57
N GLU A 130 -3.64 -5.34 13.64
CA GLU A 130 -3.97 -5.98 14.92
C GLU A 130 -5.29 -6.76 14.87
N ASP A 131 -6.30 -6.21 14.19
CA ASP A 131 -7.63 -6.79 14.06
C ASP A 131 -8.03 -6.82 12.58
N LEU A 132 -7.73 -7.94 11.91
CA LEU A 132 -8.01 -8.11 10.49
C LEU A 132 -9.51 -8.01 10.19
N LYS A 133 -10.39 -8.46 11.10
CA LYS A 133 -11.84 -8.39 10.90
C LYS A 133 -12.31 -6.95 10.87
N LYS A 134 -11.94 -6.18 11.87
CA LYS A 134 -12.23 -4.73 11.95
C LYS A 134 -11.69 -3.99 10.74
N THR A 135 -10.45 -4.27 10.35
CA THR A 135 -9.82 -3.66 9.17
C THR A 135 -10.56 -4.03 7.88
N ALA A 136 -11.00 -5.29 7.74
CA ALA A 136 -11.81 -5.72 6.59
C ALA A 136 -13.15 -4.97 6.51
N ASP A 137 -13.83 -4.76 7.64
CA ASP A 137 -15.07 -3.98 7.71
C ASP A 137 -14.82 -2.51 7.28
N ILE A 138 -13.71 -1.90 7.73
CA ILE A 138 -13.33 -0.53 7.33
C ILE A 138 -13.04 -0.45 5.83
N ILE A 139 -12.30 -1.40 5.27
CA ILE A 139 -11.99 -1.46 3.84
C ILE A 139 -13.27 -1.64 3.03
N TYR A 140 -14.13 -2.59 3.41
CA TYR A 140 -15.40 -2.83 2.76
C TYR A 140 -16.26 -1.56 2.73
N ASP A 141 -16.38 -0.91 3.87
CA ASP A 141 -17.09 0.35 4.01
C ASP A 141 -16.45 1.53 3.24
N SER A 142 -15.21 1.40 2.78
CA SER A 142 -14.49 2.43 2.01
C SER A 142 -14.50 2.16 0.51
N LEU A 143 -14.92 0.97 0.10
CA LEU A 143 -15.17 0.65 -1.31
C LEU A 143 -16.50 1.25 -1.77
N ASP A 144 -16.51 1.69 -3.02
CA ASP A 144 -17.75 2.08 -3.71
C ASP A 144 -18.54 0.83 -4.12
N THR A 145 -19.79 1.04 -4.53
CA THR A 145 -20.61 -0.02 -5.14
C THR A 145 -19.86 -0.52 -6.40
N ASP A 146 -19.74 -1.83 -6.54
CA ASP A 146 -18.96 -2.47 -7.61
C ASP A 146 -17.45 -2.15 -7.62
N GLY A 147 -16.93 -1.58 -6.52
CA GLY A 147 -15.51 -1.33 -6.34
C GLY A 147 -14.69 -2.61 -6.23
N HIS A 148 -13.43 -2.54 -6.62
CA HIS A 148 -12.50 -3.66 -6.64
C HIS A 148 -11.56 -3.63 -5.44
N LEU A 149 -11.25 -4.81 -4.89
CA LEU A 149 -10.25 -5.00 -3.85
C LEU A 149 -9.18 -5.97 -4.34
N VAL A 150 -7.92 -5.51 -4.37
CA VAL A 150 -6.75 -6.34 -4.73
C VAL A 150 -5.87 -6.48 -3.52
N LEU A 151 -5.72 -7.69 -3.01
CA LEU A 151 -4.95 -7.98 -1.81
C LEU A 151 -3.85 -8.99 -2.07
N SER A 152 -2.71 -8.81 -1.41
CA SER A 152 -1.72 -9.86 -1.23
C SER A 152 -1.43 -10.07 0.25
N PHE A 153 -1.28 -11.33 0.64
CA PHE A 153 -0.89 -11.72 2.00
C PHE A 153 0.37 -12.58 1.95
N VAL A 154 1.25 -12.37 2.89
CA VAL A 154 2.34 -13.31 3.14
C VAL A 154 1.77 -14.51 3.89
N ASN A 155 1.97 -15.71 3.33
CA ASN A 155 1.46 -16.93 3.93
C ASN A 155 2.37 -17.36 5.10
N LYS A 156 1.80 -17.55 6.29
CA LYS A 156 2.54 -18.05 7.47
C LYS A 156 3.14 -19.46 7.29
N HIS A 157 2.68 -20.21 6.29
CA HIS A 157 3.18 -21.53 5.93
C HIS A 157 4.10 -21.47 4.71
N TYR A 158 4.89 -20.42 4.59
CA TYR A 158 5.87 -20.33 3.52
C TYR A 158 6.88 -21.46 3.65
N LEU A 159 6.78 -22.45 2.75
CA LEU A 159 7.51 -23.71 2.83
C LEU A 159 9.03 -23.54 2.94
N PHE A 160 9.58 -22.48 2.35
CA PHE A 160 11.01 -22.19 2.40
C PHE A 160 11.50 -21.89 3.82
N GLU A 161 10.73 -21.12 4.60
CA GLU A 161 11.06 -20.85 6.02
C GLU A 161 10.90 -22.09 6.89
N VAL A 162 9.91 -22.94 6.58
CA VAL A 162 9.72 -24.21 7.30
C VAL A 162 10.90 -25.17 7.09
N PHE A 163 11.51 -25.18 5.90
CA PHE A 163 12.64 -26.05 5.62
C PHE A 163 14.00 -25.47 6.02
N TYR A 164 14.14 -24.16 6.14
CA TYR A 164 15.40 -23.52 6.54
C TYR A 164 15.58 -23.35 8.06
N ASN A 165 14.48 -23.45 8.83
CA ASN A 165 14.51 -23.39 10.31
C ASN A 165 14.39 -24.77 10.97
N LEU A 166 14.48 -25.88 10.22
CA LEU A 166 14.67 -27.26 10.68
C LEU A 166 16.14 -27.66 10.56
#